data_58b15461acee9bd7d478604bf7bb7bb8
#
_entry.id   58b15461acee9bd7d478604bf7bb7bb8
#
_cell.length_a   1.000
_cell.length_b   1.000
_cell.length_c   1.000
_cell.angle_alpha   90.00
_cell.angle_beta   90.00
_cell.angle_gamma   90.00
#
_symmetry.space_group_name_H-M   'P 1'
#
loop_
_entity.id
_entity.type
_entity.pdbx_description
1 polymer ?
#
loop_
_entity_poly.entity_id
_entity_poly.type
_entity_poly.pdbx_seq_one_letter_code
_entity_poly.pdbx_strand_id
1 'polypeptide(L)'
;MAFPTRYRGDLMERCQGHVVMTVHDDSCLLLYPQPEWDEIERKLVRLPNQNKRTRTLQRMLLGHATEFEMDKNGRILIPPRLREFANLEKRVVLAGLGNKFEIWNEEAWERNCGEWVSDDGDDGEMPDSLESLTL
;
A
#
# COMPACT_ATOMS: atom_id res chain seq x y z
N MET A 1 8.42 -12.67 -3.14
CA MET A 1 7.80 -12.49 -1.83
C MET A 1 6.59 -13.41 -1.69
N ALA A 2 6.42 -14.00 -0.53
CA ALA A 2 5.28 -14.90 -0.28
C ALA A 2 4.38 -14.30 0.78
N PHE A 3 3.07 -14.32 0.52
CA PHE A 3 2.08 -13.83 1.48
C PHE A 3 1.83 -14.87 2.57
N PRO A 4 1.61 -14.44 3.82
CA PRO A 4 1.17 -15.34 4.88
C PRO A 4 -0.12 -16.05 4.50
N THR A 5 -0.28 -17.26 5.01
CA THR A 5 -1.44 -18.11 4.68
C THR A 5 -2.77 -17.41 4.94
N ARG A 6 -2.85 -16.63 6.03
CA ARG A 6 -4.08 -15.92 6.40
C ARG A 6 -4.55 -14.90 5.35
N TYR A 7 -3.60 -14.26 4.64
CA TYR A 7 -3.93 -13.29 3.59
C TYR A 7 -4.08 -13.94 2.23
N ARG A 8 -3.34 -15.01 2.00
CA ARG A 8 -3.34 -15.74 0.73
C ARG A 8 -4.74 -16.26 0.37
N GLY A 9 -5.39 -16.93 1.35
CA GLY A 9 -6.72 -17.46 1.15
C GLY A 9 -7.74 -16.40 0.83
N ASP A 10 -7.70 -15.28 1.56
CA ASP A 10 -8.59 -14.15 1.34
C ASP A 10 -8.41 -13.54 -0.05
N LEU A 11 -7.17 -13.36 -0.47
CA LEU A 11 -6.88 -12.79 -1.80
C LEU A 11 -7.30 -13.74 -2.92
N MET A 12 -7.16 -15.04 -2.73
CA MET A 12 -7.60 -16.00 -3.73
C MET A 12 -9.12 -16.04 -3.87
N GLU A 13 -9.85 -15.91 -2.75
CA GLU A 13 -11.31 -15.87 -2.77
C GLU A 13 -11.85 -14.57 -3.33
N ARG A 14 -11.30 -13.44 -2.90
CA ARG A 14 -11.82 -12.11 -3.26
C ARG A 14 -11.49 -11.69 -4.67
N CYS A 15 -10.32 -12.01 -5.17
CA CYS A 15 -9.86 -11.51 -6.46
C CYS A 15 -9.04 -12.53 -7.26
N GLN A 16 -9.08 -13.80 -6.87
CA GLN A 16 -8.38 -14.87 -7.58
C GLN A 16 -6.88 -14.62 -7.69
N GLY A 17 -6.32 -13.94 -6.70
CA GLY A 17 -4.91 -13.61 -6.67
C GLY A 17 -4.49 -12.44 -7.55
N HIS A 18 -5.43 -11.75 -8.18
CA HIS A 18 -5.11 -10.56 -8.97
C HIS A 18 -4.94 -9.35 -8.06
N VAL A 19 -3.73 -8.82 -8.04
CA VAL A 19 -3.36 -7.69 -7.17
C VAL A 19 -2.63 -6.63 -7.98
N VAL A 20 -2.63 -5.40 -7.46
CA VAL A 20 -1.92 -4.28 -8.07
C VAL A 20 -0.99 -3.67 -7.04
N MET A 21 0.27 -3.49 -7.42
CA MET A 21 1.27 -2.87 -6.56
C MET A 21 1.63 -1.50 -7.11
N THR A 22 1.75 -0.53 -6.23
CA THR A 22 2.20 0.80 -6.58
C THR A 22 3.03 1.39 -5.43
N VAL A 23 3.42 2.64 -5.55
CA VAL A 23 4.28 3.30 -4.57
C VAL A 23 3.51 4.29 -3.72
N HIS A 24 4.01 4.52 -2.51
CA HIS A 24 3.48 5.52 -1.60
C HIS A 24 4.56 6.56 -1.30
N ASP A 25 4.17 7.79 -1.03
CA ASP A 25 5.10 8.88 -0.74
C ASP A 25 5.90 8.65 0.55
N ASP A 26 5.46 7.76 1.43
CA ASP A 26 6.19 7.36 2.63
C ASP A 26 7.34 6.38 2.34
N SER A 27 7.65 6.15 1.06
CA SER A 27 8.72 5.25 0.63
C SER A 27 8.44 3.78 0.89
N CYS A 28 7.18 3.39 0.94
CA CYS A 28 6.77 1.98 0.97
C CYS A 28 6.02 1.63 -0.30
N LEU A 29 5.71 0.36 -0.46
CA LEU A 29 4.86 -0.10 -1.56
C LEU A 29 3.44 -0.32 -1.04
N LEU A 30 2.48 -0.04 -1.91
CA LEU A 30 1.08 -0.34 -1.66
C LEU A 30 0.67 -1.53 -2.51
N LEU A 31 -0.10 -2.44 -1.93
CA LEU A 31 -0.65 -3.56 -2.68
C LEU A 31 -2.15 -3.62 -2.44
N TYR A 32 -2.89 -3.61 -3.54
CA TYR A 32 -4.36 -3.63 -3.51
C TYR A 32 -4.88 -4.89 -4.19
N PRO A 33 -5.95 -5.51 -3.65
CA PRO A 33 -6.73 -6.43 -4.45
C PRO A 33 -7.26 -5.70 -5.68
N GLN A 34 -7.35 -6.39 -6.82
CA GLN A 34 -7.74 -5.77 -8.09
C GLN A 34 -9.03 -4.94 -8.00
N PRO A 35 -10.12 -5.43 -7.37
CA PRO A 35 -11.34 -4.62 -7.29
C PRO A 35 -11.17 -3.31 -6.53
N GLU A 36 -10.36 -3.32 -5.47
CA GLU A 36 -10.07 -2.11 -4.69
C GLU A 36 -9.29 -1.10 -5.52
N TRP A 37 -8.29 -1.60 -6.27
CA TRP A 37 -7.50 -0.74 -7.15
C TRP A 37 -8.35 -0.12 -8.25
N ASP A 38 -9.25 -0.88 -8.83
CA ASP A 38 -10.11 -0.40 -9.90
C ASP A 38 -10.93 0.82 -9.47
N GLU A 39 -11.41 0.83 -8.24
CA GLU A 39 -12.13 1.99 -7.69
C GLU A 39 -11.21 3.18 -7.47
N ILE A 40 -10.02 2.94 -6.93
CA ILE A 40 -9.03 3.98 -6.68
C ILE A 40 -8.58 4.60 -8.00
N GLU A 41 -8.32 3.77 -8.98
CA GLU A 41 -7.91 4.23 -10.31
C GLU A 41 -8.96 5.14 -10.93
N ARG A 42 -10.23 4.77 -10.85
CA ARG A 42 -11.32 5.61 -11.37
C ARG A 42 -11.36 6.96 -10.69
N LYS A 43 -11.16 7.01 -9.38
CA LYS A 43 -11.13 8.25 -8.63
C LYS A 43 -9.92 9.10 -8.98
N LEU A 44 -8.75 8.49 -9.09
CA LEU A 44 -7.52 9.19 -9.43
C LEU A 44 -7.57 9.82 -10.82
N VAL A 45 -8.11 9.08 -11.79
CA VAL A 45 -8.23 9.57 -13.16
C VAL A 45 -9.17 10.77 -13.25
N ARG A 46 -10.18 10.83 -12.41
CA ARG A 46 -11.18 11.91 -12.41
C ARG A 46 -10.79 13.13 -11.60
N LEU A 47 -9.70 13.07 -10.83
CA LEU A 47 -9.27 14.21 -10.04
C LEU A 47 -8.90 15.38 -10.96
N PRO A 48 -9.31 16.62 -10.63
CA PRO A 48 -8.85 17.80 -11.35
C PRO A 48 -7.34 17.89 -11.28
N ASN A 49 -6.67 18.01 -12.41
CA ASN A 49 -5.21 17.97 -12.47
C ASN A 49 -4.55 19.35 -12.59
N GLN A 50 -5.24 20.40 -12.21
CA GLN A 50 -4.70 21.75 -12.23
C GLN A 50 -3.69 22.00 -11.11
N ASN A 51 -3.81 21.26 -10.01
CA ASN A 51 -2.94 21.38 -8.86
C ASN A 51 -1.72 20.47 -9.05
N LYS A 52 -0.53 21.02 -8.80
CA LYS A 52 0.73 20.29 -8.93
C LYS A 52 0.75 19.04 -8.04
N ARG A 53 0.24 19.15 -6.82
CA ARG A 53 0.21 18.03 -5.89
C ARG A 53 -0.66 16.89 -6.42
N THR A 54 -1.79 17.21 -6.99
CA THR A 54 -2.67 16.21 -7.61
C THR A 54 -1.99 15.52 -8.78
N ARG A 55 -1.31 16.29 -9.63
CA ARG A 55 -0.57 15.70 -10.76
C ARG A 55 0.53 14.78 -10.29
N THR A 56 1.25 15.16 -9.23
CA THR A 56 2.30 14.34 -8.65
C THR A 56 1.71 13.04 -8.11
N LEU A 57 0.60 13.12 -7.39
CA LEU A 57 -0.08 11.95 -6.86
C LEU A 57 -0.51 10.99 -7.96
N GLN A 58 -1.11 11.53 -9.03
CA GLN A 58 -1.51 10.72 -10.18
C GLN A 58 -0.30 10.03 -10.83
N ARG A 59 0.79 10.75 -11.01
CA ARG A 59 2.01 10.19 -11.61
C ARG A 59 2.61 9.09 -10.75
N MET A 60 2.67 9.31 -9.44
CA MET A 60 3.25 8.33 -8.54
C MET A 60 2.38 7.07 -8.47
N LEU A 61 1.10 7.22 -8.21
CA LEU A 61 0.22 6.06 -8.03
C LEU A 61 -0.10 5.35 -9.33
N LEU A 62 -0.53 6.08 -10.35
CA LEU A 62 -0.90 5.47 -11.63
C LEU A 62 0.32 5.08 -12.46
N GLY A 63 1.36 5.91 -12.40
CA GLY A 63 2.56 5.68 -13.20
C GLY A 63 3.38 4.49 -12.78
N HIS A 64 3.29 4.09 -11.51
CA HIS A 64 4.03 2.94 -10.97
C HIS A 64 3.16 1.69 -10.81
N ALA A 65 1.87 1.78 -11.09
CA ALA A 65 0.96 0.66 -10.90
C ALA A 65 1.36 -0.53 -11.77
N THR A 66 1.50 -1.68 -11.14
CA THR A 66 1.89 -2.92 -11.80
C THR A 66 0.94 -4.03 -11.37
N GLU A 67 0.36 -4.73 -12.34
CA GLU A 67 -0.57 -5.82 -12.07
C GLU A 67 0.19 -7.13 -11.91
N PHE A 68 -0.25 -7.94 -10.97
CA PHE A 68 0.30 -9.27 -10.71
C PHE A 68 -0.80 -10.28 -10.55
N GLU A 69 -0.46 -11.50 -10.86
CA GLU A 69 -1.27 -12.65 -10.50
C GLU A 69 -0.45 -13.48 -9.51
N MET A 70 -0.94 -13.58 -8.28
CA MET A 70 -0.29 -14.34 -7.23
C MET A 70 -0.37 -15.83 -7.57
N ASP A 71 0.75 -16.56 -7.42
CA ASP A 71 0.73 -18.00 -7.68
C ASP A 71 -0.01 -18.75 -6.55
N LYS A 72 -0.20 -20.06 -6.73
CA LYS A 72 -0.94 -20.87 -5.74
C LYS A 72 -0.23 -20.97 -4.39
N ASN A 73 1.04 -20.62 -4.32
CA ASN A 73 1.80 -20.57 -3.08
C ASN A 73 1.78 -19.18 -2.45
N GLY A 74 1.00 -18.27 -3.02
CA GLY A 74 0.88 -16.91 -2.52
C GLY A 74 2.11 -16.05 -2.80
N ARG A 75 2.83 -16.34 -3.88
CA ARG A 75 4.05 -15.63 -4.22
C ARG A 75 3.84 -14.64 -5.35
N ILE A 76 4.47 -13.49 -5.21
CA ILE A 76 4.61 -12.50 -6.27
C ILE A 76 6.07 -12.10 -6.38
N LEU A 77 6.50 -11.76 -7.58
CA LEU A 77 7.85 -11.27 -7.82
C LEU A 77 7.80 -9.75 -7.93
N ILE A 78 8.39 -9.08 -6.96
CA ILE A 78 8.43 -7.62 -6.94
C ILE A 78 9.49 -7.15 -7.94
N PRO A 79 9.12 -6.31 -8.93
CA PRO A 79 10.10 -5.82 -9.91
C PRO A 79 11.23 -5.05 -9.24
N PRO A 80 12.44 -5.09 -9.78
CA PRO A 80 13.59 -4.38 -9.21
C PRO A 80 13.33 -2.90 -8.97
N ARG A 81 12.62 -2.24 -9.87
CA ARG A 81 12.30 -0.82 -9.76
C ARG A 81 11.50 -0.51 -8.51
N LEU A 82 10.51 -1.34 -8.20
CA LEU A 82 9.69 -1.16 -7.00
C LEU A 82 10.48 -1.53 -5.75
N ARG A 83 11.31 -2.56 -5.83
CA ARG A 83 12.20 -2.92 -4.72
C ARG A 83 13.13 -1.79 -4.36
N GLU A 84 13.70 -1.15 -5.36
CA GLU A 84 14.60 -0.01 -5.15
C GLU A 84 13.87 1.17 -4.52
N PHE A 85 12.67 1.45 -5.00
CA PHE A 85 11.87 2.55 -4.46
C PHE A 85 11.68 2.42 -2.96
N ALA A 86 11.30 1.23 -2.49
CA ALA A 86 11.04 0.98 -1.07
C ALA A 86 12.27 0.47 -0.34
N ASN A 87 13.41 0.38 -1.01
CA ASN A 87 14.66 -0.12 -0.43
C ASN A 87 14.46 -1.49 0.22
N LEU A 88 13.75 -2.38 -0.45
CA LEU A 88 13.47 -3.71 0.08
C LEU A 88 14.70 -4.61 0.01
N GLU A 89 15.00 -5.23 1.13
CA GLU A 89 16.07 -6.17 1.26
C GLU A 89 15.49 -7.54 1.63
N LYS A 90 16.23 -8.38 2.35
CA LYS A 90 15.77 -9.71 2.71
C LYS A 90 14.57 -9.70 3.63
N ARG A 91 14.52 -8.75 4.55
CA ARG A 91 13.46 -8.66 5.55
C ARG A 91 12.51 -7.52 5.20
N VAL A 92 11.26 -7.88 5.03
CA VAL A 92 10.20 -6.91 4.73
C VAL A 92 9.09 -7.05 5.75
N VAL A 93 8.35 -5.97 5.95
CA VAL A 93 7.16 -5.97 6.79
C VAL A 93 5.95 -5.81 5.88
N LEU A 94 5.00 -6.71 6.04
CA LEU A 94 3.73 -6.65 5.34
C LEU A 94 2.65 -6.21 6.33
N ALA A 95 2.14 -5.00 6.15
CA ALA A 95 1.11 -4.44 7.01
C ALA A 95 -0.24 -4.48 6.32
N GLY A 96 -1.17 -5.25 6.86
CA GLY A 96 -2.54 -5.32 6.34
C GLY A 96 -3.39 -4.22 6.92
N LEU A 97 -3.97 -3.38 6.07
CA LEU A 97 -4.75 -2.21 6.47
C LEU A 97 -6.23 -2.32 6.07
N GLY A 98 -6.73 -3.54 5.95
CA GLY A 98 -8.13 -3.79 5.59
C GLY A 98 -8.33 -3.89 4.11
N ASN A 99 -8.34 -2.77 3.40
CA ASN A 99 -8.55 -2.73 1.95
C ASN A 99 -7.26 -2.79 1.14
N LYS A 100 -6.12 -2.77 1.80
CA LYS A 100 -4.81 -2.76 1.14
C LYS A 100 -3.74 -3.30 2.06
N PHE A 101 -2.55 -3.48 1.49
CA PHE A 101 -1.36 -3.82 2.25
C PHE A 101 -0.28 -2.79 1.97
N GLU A 102 0.57 -2.55 2.98
CA GLU A 102 1.81 -1.80 2.79
C GLU A 102 2.97 -2.77 2.91
N ILE A 103 3.97 -2.60 2.07
CA ILE A 103 5.18 -3.41 2.10
C ILE A 103 6.36 -2.49 2.39
N TRP A 104 7.02 -2.74 3.51
CA TRP A 104 8.07 -1.88 4.03
C TRP A 104 9.39 -2.63 4.17
N ASN A 105 10.48 -1.90 3.98
CA ASN A 105 11.78 -2.30 4.51
C ASN A 105 11.65 -2.41 6.03
N GLU A 106 12.18 -3.48 6.62
CA GLU A 106 12.01 -3.72 8.06
C GLU A 106 12.59 -2.60 8.92
N GLU A 107 13.78 -2.12 8.59
CA GLU A 107 14.40 -1.03 9.35
C GLU A 107 13.60 0.27 9.24
N ALA A 108 13.12 0.57 8.04
CA ALA A 108 12.28 1.75 7.83
C ALA A 108 10.97 1.65 8.61
N TRP A 109 10.37 0.46 8.66
CA TRP A 109 9.16 0.22 9.43
C TRP A 109 9.40 0.50 10.92
N GLU A 110 10.47 -0.07 11.48
CA GLU A 110 10.79 0.11 12.89
C GLU A 110 11.08 1.57 13.24
N ARG A 111 11.81 2.25 12.38
CA ARG A 111 12.12 3.67 12.55
C ARG A 111 10.85 4.52 12.53
N ASN A 112 9.98 4.27 11.58
CA ASN A 112 8.71 4.99 11.46
C ASN A 112 7.77 4.66 12.61
N CYS A 113 7.72 3.42 13.07
CA CYS A 113 6.93 3.06 14.25
C CYS A 113 7.32 3.86 15.47
N GLY A 114 8.62 4.09 15.68
CA GLY A 114 9.11 4.92 16.76
C GLY A 114 8.62 6.36 16.65
N GLU A 115 8.64 6.90 15.44
CA GLU A 115 8.15 8.26 15.18
C GLU A 115 6.64 8.36 15.38
N TRP A 116 5.88 7.39 14.90
CA TRP A 116 4.43 7.38 15.04
C TRP A 116 3.99 7.29 16.51
N VAL A 117 4.70 6.51 17.30
CA VAL A 117 4.40 6.36 18.73
C VAL A 117 4.73 7.65 19.49
N SER A 118 5.80 8.34 19.12
CA SER A 118 6.23 9.57 19.79
C SER A 118 5.55 10.83 19.24
N ASP A 119 4.84 10.71 18.13
CA ASP A 119 4.12 11.83 17.52
C ASP A 119 2.90 12.18 18.37
N ASP A 120 2.85 13.42 18.87
CA ASP A 120 1.76 13.91 19.71
C ASP A 120 0.53 14.33 18.91
N GLY A 121 0.53 14.09 17.62
CA GLY A 121 -0.62 14.40 16.79
C GLY A 121 -0.82 15.88 16.54
N ASP A 122 0.25 16.60 16.36
CA ASP A 122 0.20 18.04 16.10
C ASP A 122 -0.49 18.42 14.82
N ASP A 123 -0.74 17.46 13.94
CA ASP A 123 -1.22 17.70 12.60
C ASP A 123 -2.72 17.86 12.50
N GLY A 124 -3.37 18.17 13.57
CA GLY A 124 -4.76 18.52 13.53
C GLY A 124 -5.65 17.62 14.34
N GLU A 125 -6.92 17.84 14.16
CA GLU A 125 -7.94 17.15 14.92
C GLU A 125 -8.16 15.73 14.39
N MET A 126 -8.42 14.84 15.33
CA MET A 126 -8.84 13.49 15.00
C MET A 126 -10.21 13.55 14.31
N PRO A 127 -10.40 12.84 13.19
CA PRO A 127 -11.74 12.78 12.57
C PRO A 127 -12.78 12.24 13.55
N ASP A 128 -14.00 12.73 13.45
CA ASP A 128 -15.09 12.27 14.32
C ASP A 128 -15.29 10.77 14.25
N SER A 129 -15.14 10.20 13.05
CA SER A 129 -15.24 8.75 12.85
C SER A 129 -14.20 7.97 13.65
N LEU A 130 -13.05 8.59 13.89
CA LEU A 130 -11.97 7.97 14.66
C LEU A 130 -12.20 8.14 16.16
N GLU A 131 -12.74 9.29 16.59
CA GLU A 131 -13.07 9.52 18.00
C GLU A 131 -14.11 8.54 18.52
N SER A 132 -15.06 8.14 17.66
CA SER A 132 -16.09 7.19 18.04
C SER A 132 -15.59 5.74 18.08
N LEU A 133 -14.37 5.50 17.63
CA LEU A 133 -13.79 4.17 17.59
C LEU A 133 -13.21 3.82 18.95
N THR A 134 -13.74 2.79 19.57
CA THR A 134 -13.25 2.29 20.85
C THR A 134 -12.27 1.14 20.60
N LEU A 135 -11.02 1.36 20.93
CA LEU A 135 -9.98 0.36 20.77
C LEU A 135 -9.62 -0.30 22.09
#